data_a9c1707560562696e3b8cec95a3a7bd8
#
_entry.id   a9c1707560562696e3b8cec95a3a7bd8
#
_cell.length_a   1.000
_cell.length_b   1.000
_cell.length_c   1.000
_cell.angle_alpha   90.00
_cell.angle_beta   90.00
_cell.angle_gamma   90.00
#
_symmetry.space_group_name_H-M   'P 1'
#
loop_
_entity.id
_entity.type
_entity.pdbx_description
1 polymer ?
#
loop_
_entity_poly.entity_id
_entity_poly.type
_entity_poly.pdbx_seq_one_letter_code
_entity_poly.pdbx_strand_id
1 'polypeptide(L)'
;MYFIPQPRKIEFKEAEEGQNGFVLSFQGYIVLDPSCGDRLTRQAALVQKALEEKLGFALALTRGEGRKGDVILEQCPQMGKEDYILTVDAENVRITGGEAGVWYGCQTLQQMVEQCGAVLPFVQIEDGPDIPNRGFYHDVTRGRVPKLSFLKKMADRMAYYKMNQLQLYIEHTFLFRDFSEIWRDDTPLTAEEIMELDQYCLERGIELVPSLSCFGHLYKVLSSKGYSHLCELEGADQMPFSLRGRMHHHTINVTDPESLEFIKGKIREFMPLFTSRQFNICADETFDLGKGKSRAAAEEKGVDRIYIDFVKALCEFLVENGRRPMFWGDIICGFPEMIKELPEETICLNWGYAKYQREDETKWLYDAGAVQYSCPGACGWNQFMYLIENSYENIRRMCSYAVKYHSIGVLNTDWGDFLHVNHPEFGVVGMIYGAAFSWNGNIPSFDEINRQISRLEFGDEEERFVSIAASVAAQKAFDWETAIRFKELGEVPEFTEDHKAYISEHMGDMDGVDEKNKRLEEISRDFYGSIVHLKEGKRELVKPYLAAVDAVRLFNELGKVVTAREYGRTYSSMPDAWKLAEELEKWLYHYKEIYRSVSKESELYRIQELIVWYGDYLRMKEEKE
;
A
#
# COMPACT_ATOMS: atom_id res chain seq x y z
N MET A 1 -17.81 -20.75 -6.85
CA MET A 1 -16.44 -20.76 -6.32
C MET A 1 -15.73 -19.54 -6.85
N TYR A 2 -15.09 -18.76 -6.00
CA TYR A 2 -14.37 -17.55 -6.35
C TYR A 2 -12.86 -17.80 -6.39
N PHE A 3 -12.17 -17.07 -7.25
CA PHE A 3 -10.71 -17.02 -7.32
C PHE A 3 -10.24 -15.57 -7.45
N ILE A 4 -9.26 -15.20 -6.65
CA ILE A 4 -8.57 -13.91 -6.76
C ILE A 4 -7.06 -14.17 -6.73
N PRO A 5 -6.32 -13.87 -7.80
CA PRO A 5 -6.79 -13.45 -9.13
C PRO A 5 -7.63 -14.52 -9.84
N GLN A 6 -8.52 -14.07 -10.74
CA GLN A 6 -9.30 -14.97 -11.59
C GLN A 6 -8.37 -15.72 -12.54
N PRO A 7 -8.36 -17.07 -12.58
CA PRO A 7 -7.55 -17.81 -13.53
C PRO A 7 -7.90 -17.55 -15.00
N ARG A 8 -6.92 -17.71 -15.90
CA ARG A 8 -7.12 -17.57 -17.35
C ARG A 8 -8.16 -18.54 -17.89
N LYS A 9 -8.10 -19.80 -17.42
CA LYS A 9 -9.01 -20.84 -17.89
C LYS A 9 -9.39 -21.76 -16.73
N ILE A 10 -10.69 -22.05 -16.61
CA ILE A 10 -11.24 -22.98 -15.63
C ILE A 10 -12.24 -23.88 -16.34
N GLU A 11 -12.06 -25.20 -16.23
CA GLU A 11 -12.97 -26.20 -16.75
C GLU A 11 -13.39 -27.15 -15.61
N PHE A 12 -14.63 -27.03 -15.16
CA PHE A 12 -15.22 -28.00 -14.24
C PHE A 12 -15.60 -29.26 -15.02
N LYS A 13 -15.21 -30.42 -14.49
CA LYS A 13 -15.52 -31.71 -15.10
C LYS A 13 -16.73 -32.34 -14.40
N GLU A 14 -17.61 -32.95 -15.15
CA GLU A 14 -18.72 -33.71 -14.57
C GLU A 14 -18.17 -34.89 -13.79
N ALA A 15 -18.74 -35.12 -12.61
CA ALA A 15 -18.44 -36.30 -11.81
C ALA A 15 -19.12 -37.53 -12.43
N GLU A 16 -18.45 -38.67 -12.40
CA GLU A 16 -19.10 -39.95 -12.73
C GLU A 16 -20.23 -40.25 -11.72
N GLU A 17 -21.22 -41.02 -12.14
CA GLU A 17 -22.40 -41.34 -11.34
C GLU A 17 -21.97 -41.93 -9.97
N GLY A 18 -22.23 -41.20 -8.87
CA GLY A 18 -21.87 -41.61 -7.49
C GLY A 18 -20.58 -40.97 -6.93
N GLN A 19 -19.85 -40.11 -7.67
CA GLN A 19 -18.68 -39.38 -7.19
C GLN A 19 -19.01 -37.89 -7.06
N ASN A 20 -18.90 -37.34 -5.84
CA ASN A 20 -19.22 -35.91 -5.60
C ASN A 20 -17.96 -35.00 -5.55
N GLY A 21 -16.79 -35.48 -5.97
CA GLY A 21 -15.52 -34.75 -5.95
C GLY A 21 -14.37 -35.55 -5.33
N PHE A 22 -13.19 -34.95 -5.31
CA PHE A 22 -11.98 -35.50 -4.68
C PHE A 22 -11.95 -35.18 -3.18
N VAL A 23 -11.62 -36.14 -2.33
CA VAL A 23 -11.55 -35.97 -0.88
C VAL A 23 -10.08 -35.82 -0.45
N LEU A 24 -9.71 -34.65 0.07
CA LEU A 24 -8.46 -34.46 0.82
C LEU A 24 -8.58 -35.23 2.16
N SER A 25 -7.94 -36.39 2.23
CA SER A 25 -7.97 -37.23 3.41
C SER A 25 -6.79 -36.96 4.33
N PHE A 26 -6.97 -37.05 5.65
CA PHE A 26 -5.86 -37.00 6.62
C PHE A 26 -4.80 -38.09 6.39
N GLN A 27 -5.08 -39.11 5.58
CA GLN A 27 -4.13 -40.17 5.19
C GLN A 27 -3.37 -39.83 3.90
N GLY A 28 -3.76 -38.73 3.19
CA GLY A 28 -3.11 -38.26 1.98
C GLY A 28 -1.81 -37.50 2.28
N TYR A 29 -0.99 -37.38 1.25
CA TYR A 29 0.30 -36.70 1.32
C TYR A 29 0.33 -35.48 0.39
N ILE A 30 1.14 -34.49 0.77
CA ILE A 30 1.68 -33.52 -0.18
C ILE A 30 3.00 -34.11 -0.68
N VAL A 31 3.04 -34.47 -1.96
CA VAL A 31 4.19 -35.16 -2.57
C VAL A 31 4.95 -34.19 -3.45
N LEU A 32 6.20 -33.93 -3.10
CA LEU A 32 7.14 -33.23 -3.98
C LEU A 32 7.71 -34.23 -4.97
N ASP A 33 7.38 -34.06 -6.26
CA ASP A 33 8.02 -34.81 -7.33
C ASP A 33 9.55 -34.58 -7.31
N PRO A 34 10.38 -35.55 -7.77
CA PRO A 34 11.83 -35.38 -7.87
C PRO A 34 12.30 -34.16 -8.68
N SER A 35 11.47 -33.62 -9.56
CA SER A 35 11.72 -32.39 -10.30
C SER A 35 11.75 -31.12 -9.43
N CYS A 36 11.18 -31.16 -8.23
CA CYS A 36 11.04 -30.01 -7.35
C CYS A 36 12.35 -29.63 -6.66
N GLY A 37 12.75 -28.35 -6.79
CA GLY A 37 13.93 -27.79 -6.13
C GLY A 37 13.73 -27.46 -4.64
N ASP A 38 14.82 -27.06 -3.97
CA ASP A 38 14.85 -26.79 -2.52
C ASP A 38 13.92 -25.66 -2.07
N ARG A 39 13.73 -24.64 -2.91
CA ARG A 39 12.80 -23.53 -2.63
C ARG A 39 11.38 -24.06 -2.46
N LEU A 40 10.95 -24.92 -3.40
CA LEU A 40 9.60 -25.47 -3.34
C LEU A 40 9.41 -26.41 -2.14
N THR A 41 10.47 -27.04 -1.64
CA THR A 41 10.42 -27.84 -0.41
C THR A 41 10.02 -26.99 0.81
N ARG A 42 10.61 -25.79 0.95
CA ARG A 42 10.22 -24.86 2.03
C ARG A 42 8.80 -24.33 1.84
N GLN A 43 8.44 -23.98 0.60
CA GLN A 43 7.10 -23.52 0.25
C GLN A 43 6.03 -24.59 0.50
N ALA A 44 6.32 -25.86 0.23
CA ALA A 44 5.40 -26.97 0.51
C ALA A 44 5.08 -27.10 2.02
N ALA A 45 6.04 -26.82 2.89
CA ALA A 45 5.78 -26.79 4.34
C ALA A 45 4.85 -25.62 4.74
N LEU A 46 4.96 -24.46 4.08
CA LEU A 46 4.01 -23.35 4.26
C LEU A 46 2.61 -23.72 3.78
N VAL A 47 2.51 -24.39 2.63
CA VAL A 47 1.23 -24.89 2.09
C VAL A 47 0.62 -25.92 3.03
N GLN A 48 1.41 -26.88 3.52
CA GLN A 48 0.97 -27.88 4.50
C GLN A 48 0.30 -27.20 5.71
N LYS A 49 0.99 -26.23 6.31
CA LYS A 49 0.47 -25.49 7.46
C LYS A 49 -0.81 -24.72 7.12
N ALA A 50 -0.86 -24.05 5.98
CA ALA A 50 -2.03 -23.28 5.56
C ALA A 50 -3.25 -24.18 5.27
N LEU A 51 -3.03 -25.37 4.71
CA LEU A 51 -4.10 -26.37 4.52
C LEU A 51 -4.55 -26.96 5.86
N GLU A 52 -3.62 -27.26 6.79
CA GLU A 52 -3.96 -27.76 8.13
C GLU A 52 -4.86 -26.79 8.89
N GLU A 53 -4.56 -25.48 8.85
CA GLU A 53 -5.38 -24.43 9.48
C GLU A 53 -6.81 -24.40 8.94
N LYS A 54 -7.01 -24.75 7.66
CA LYS A 54 -8.32 -24.75 7.00
C LYS A 54 -9.08 -26.08 7.15
N LEU A 55 -8.36 -27.18 7.16
CA LEU A 55 -8.94 -28.53 7.21
C LEU A 55 -9.12 -29.06 8.64
N GLY A 56 -8.34 -28.54 9.60
CA GLY A 56 -8.30 -29.06 10.96
C GLY A 56 -7.47 -30.35 11.13
N PHE A 57 -6.77 -30.79 10.08
CA PHE A 57 -5.81 -31.89 10.07
C PHE A 57 -4.70 -31.66 9.05
N ALA A 58 -3.51 -32.16 9.31
CA ALA A 58 -2.36 -32.05 8.42
C ALA A 58 -2.34 -33.17 7.36
N LEU A 59 -1.95 -32.83 6.14
CA LEU A 59 -1.47 -33.80 5.14
C LEU A 59 0.03 -34.00 5.37
N ALA A 60 0.51 -35.25 5.39
CA ALA A 60 1.94 -35.53 5.56
C ALA A 60 2.73 -35.05 4.33
N LEU A 61 3.95 -34.50 4.56
CA LEU A 61 4.83 -34.06 3.48
C LEU A 61 5.85 -35.14 3.13
N THR A 62 6.02 -35.44 1.85
CA THR A 62 7.01 -36.41 1.37
C THR A 62 7.57 -36.03 0.01
N ARG A 63 8.56 -36.78 -0.46
CA ARG A 63 9.16 -36.63 -1.79
C ARG A 63 9.19 -37.98 -2.51
N GLY A 64 8.86 -38.01 -3.81
CA GLY A 64 8.88 -39.20 -4.63
C GLY A 64 7.73 -39.25 -5.64
N GLU A 65 7.31 -40.44 -6.01
CA GLU A 65 6.14 -40.65 -6.87
C GLU A 65 4.84 -40.51 -6.09
N GLY A 66 3.91 -39.72 -6.64
CA GLY A 66 2.57 -39.56 -6.06
C GLY A 66 1.69 -40.79 -6.28
N ARG A 67 0.76 -41.01 -5.36
CA ARG A 67 -0.22 -42.08 -5.39
C ARG A 67 -1.64 -41.54 -5.41
N LYS A 68 -2.59 -42.44 -5.59
CA LYS A 68 -4.01 -42.10 -5.43
C LYS A 68 -4.28 -41.53 -4.01
N GLY A 69 -4.98 -40.41 -3.96
CA GLY A 69 -5.31 -39.68 -2.74
C GLY A 69 -4.33 -38.56 -2.36
N ASP A 70 -3.26 -38.38 -3.11
CA ASP A 70 -2.23 -37.40 -2.82
C ASP A 70 -2.47 -36.03 -3.51
N VAL A 71 -1.82 -34.99 -2.95
CA VAL A 71 -1.58 -33.68 -3.60
C VAL A 71 -0.16 -33.70 -4.16
N ILE A 72 -0.01 -33.69 -5.47
CA ILE A 72 1.27 -33.85 -6.17
C ILE A 72 1.73 -32.51 -6.70
N LEU A 73 2.92 -32.07 -6.29
CA LEU A 73 3.59 -30.86 -6.76
C LEU A 73 4.71 -31.27 -7.74
N GLU A 74 4.65 -30.75 -8.96
CA GLU A 74 5.57 -31.12 -10.04
C GLU A 74 6.12 -29.86 -10.72
N GLN A 75 7.44 -29.72 -10.78
CA GLN A 75 8.08 -28.62 -11.48
C GLN A 75 8.39 -28.98 -12.93
N CYS A 76 7.89 -28.18 -13.88
CA CYS A 76 8.06 -28.37 -15.31
C CYS A 76 8.87 -27.21 -15.92
N PRO A 77 10.18 -27.37 -16.20
CA PRO A 77 11.02 -26.30 -16.75
C PRO A 77 10.63 -25.81 -18.15
N GLN A 78 9.78 -26.55 -18.86
CA GLN A 78 9.29 -26.19 -20.18
C GLN A 78 8.13 -25.21 -20.13
N MET A 79 7.49 -25.05 -18.99
CA MET A 79 6.42 -24.06 -18.76
C MET A 79 7.02 -22.68 -18.49
N GLY A 80 6.25 -21.63 -18.71
CA GLY A 80 6.62 -20.28 -18.28
C GLY A 80 6.91 -20.26 -16.79
N LYS A 81 7.85 -19.40 -16.37
CA LYS A 81 8.35 -19.35 -14.98
C LYS A 81 7.23 -19.30 -13.93
N GLU A 82 6.13 -18.61 -14.24
CA GLU A 82 5.00 -18.37 -13.34
C GLU A 82 3.72 -19.10 -13.75
N ASP A 83 3.73 -19.83 -14.90
CA ASP A 83 2.58 -20.58 -15.38
C ASP A 83 2.38 -21.87 -14.60
N TYR A 84 1.13 -22.29 -14.43
CA TYR A 84 0.79 -23.55 -13.81
C TYR A 84 -0.50 -24.17 -14.37
N ILE A 85 -0.62 -25.47 -14.17
CA ILE A 85 -1.84 -26.24 -14.39
C ILE A 85 -2.17 -26.93 -13.07
N LEU A 86 -3.39 -26.70 -12.55
CA LEU A 86 -3.94 -27.43 -11.41
C LEU A 86 -5.05 -28.33 -11.92
N THR A 87 -4.94 -29.63 -11.62
CA THR A 87 -5.95 -30.63 -11.97
C THR A 87 -6.43 -31.32 -10.70
N VAL A 88 -7.74 -31.39 -10.52
CA VAL A 88 -8.39 -32.22 -9.51
C VAL A 88 -9.21 -33.26 -10.26
N ASP A 89 -8.88 -34.53 -10.08
CA ASP A 89 -9.59 -35.67 -10.66
C ASP A 89 -9.93 -36.73 -9.60
N ALA A 90 -10.42 -37.88 -10.00
CA ALA A 90 -10.79 -38.96 -9.08
C ALA A 90 -9.59 -39.65 -8.39
N GLU A 91 -8.38 -39.44 -8.92
CA GLU A 91 -7.17 -40.08 -8.43
C GLU A 91 -6.38 -39.18 -7.48
N ASN A 92 -6.18 -37.89 -7.83
CA ASN A 92 -5.35 -36.98 -7.06
C ASN A 92 -5.62 -35.49 -7.37
N VAL A 93 -4.96 -34.61 -6.59
CA VAL A 93 -4.76 -33.22 -6.94
C VAL A 93 -3.34 -33.08 -7.49
N ARG A 94 -3.18 -32.56 -8.70
CA ARG A 94 -1.87 -32.34 -9.31
C ARG A 94 -1.67 -30.87 -9.66
N ILE A 95 -0.53 -30.32 -9.27
CA ILE A 95 -0.10 -28.96 -9.60
C ILE A 95 1.22 -29.07 -10.33
N THR A 96 1.18 -28.82 -11.65
CA THR A 96 2.37 -28.79 -12.52
C THR A 96 2.63 -27.36 -12.94
N GLY A 97 3.86 -26.86 -12.82
CA GLY A 97 4.15 -25.48 -13.16
C GLY A 97 5.62 -25.14 -13.29
N GLY A 98 5.91 -23.92 -13.74
CA GLY A 98 7.26 -23.37 -13.75
C GLY A 98 7.82 -23.14 -12.35
N GLU A 99 8.98 -22.48 -12.25
CA GLU A 99 9.70 -22.29 -10.97
C GLU A 99 8.84 -21.66 -9.85
N ALA A 100 8.03 -20.63 -10.19
CA ALA A 100 7.08 -20.00 -9.27
C ALA A 100 5.63 -20.46 -9.50
N GLY A 101 5.34 -21.06 -10.67
CA GLY A 101 3.98 -21.46 -11.04
C GLY A 101 3.38 -22.48 -10.06
N VAL A 102 4.16 -23.47 -9.62
CA VAL A 102 3.69 -24.45 -8.61
C VAL A 102 3.27 -23.77 -7.32
N TRP A 103 4.02 -22.76 -6.87
CA TRP A 103 3.67 -21.97 -5.69
C TRP A 103 2.33 -21.23 -5.87
N TYR A 104 2.09 -20.63 -7.05
CA TYR A 104 0.83 -19.95 -7.34
C TYR A 104 -0.35 -20.94 -7.51
N GLY A 105 -0.10 -22.12 -8.06
CA GLY A 105 -1.09 -23.19 -8.07
C GLY A 105 -1.49 -23.64 -6.67
N CYS A 106 -0.54 -23.68 -5.73
CA CYS A 106 -0.83 -23.96 -4.32
C CYS A 106 -1.71 -22.87 -3.66
N GLN A 107 -1.55 -21.60 -4.04
CA GLN A 107 -2.45 -20.54 -3.56
C GLN A 107 -3.87 -20.72 -4.10
N THR A 108 -4.00 -21.13 -5.35
CA THR A 108 -5.31 -21.48 -5.94
C THR A 108 -5.95 -22.66 -5.21
N LEU A 109 -5.20 -23.70 -4.91
CA LEU A 109 -5.68 -24.85 -4.08
C LEU A 109 -6.15 -24.38 -2.70
N GLN A 110 -5.40 -23.48 -2.05
CA GLN A 110 -5.81 -22.93 -0.76
C GLN A 110 -7.15 -22.18 -0.84
N GLN A 111 -7.39 -21.42 -1.92
CA GLN A 111 -8.68 -20.75 -2.15
C GLN A 111 -9.82 -21.74 -2.39
N MET A 112 -9.55 -22.86 -3.06
CA MET A 112 -10.54 -23.93 -3.21
C MET A 112 -10.88 -24.56 -1.86
N VAL A 113 -9.87 -24.92 -1.06
CA VAL A 113 -10.08 -25.53 0.28
C VAL A 113 -10.80 -24.57 1.22
N GLU A 114 -10.53 -23.27 1.14
CA GLU A 114 -11.23 -22.22 1.91
C GLU A 114 -12.74 -22.25 1.70
N GLN A 115 -13.18 -22.56 0.48
CA GLN A 115 -14.58 -22.49 0.08
C GLN A 115 -15.29 -23.85 0.11
N CYS A 116 -14.57 -24.95 -0.12
CA CYS A 116 -15.14 -26.30 -0.26
C CYS A 116 -14.77 -27.24 0.89
N GLY A 117 -13.86 -26.81 1.79
CA GLY A 117 -13.31 -27.74 2.77
C GLY A 117 -12.51 -28.86 2.11
N ALA A 118 -12.65 -30.08 2.64
CA ALA A 118 -11.89 -31.23 2.17
C ALA A 118 -12.45 -31.90 0.90
N VAL A 119 -13.62 -31.51 0.40
CA VAL A 119 -14.23 -32.12 -0.80
C VAL A 119 -14.14 -31.15 -1.98
N LEU A 120 -13.18 -31.39 -2.86
CA LEU A 120 -12.88 -30.52 -3.99
C LEU A 120 -13.62 -30.98 -5.25
N PRO A 121 -14.25 -30.07 -6.02
CA PRO A 121 -14.83 -30.41 -7.31
C PRO A 121 -13.76 -30.84 -8.29
N PHE A 122 -14.12 -31.70 -9.24
CA PHE A 122 -13.24 -32.04 -10.36
C PHE A 122 -13.09 -30.84 -11.28
N VAL A 123 -11.85 -30.39 -11.49
CA VAL A 123 -11.56 -29.17 -12.24
C VAL A 123 -10.17 -29.23 -12.88
N GLN A 124 -10.04 -28.56 -13.99
CA GLN A 124 -8.75 -28.23 -14.56
C GLN A 124 -8.63 -26.71 -14.67
N ILE A 125 -7.54 -26.15 -14.14
CA ILE A 125 -7.22 -24.74 -14.16
C ILE A 125 -5.88 -24.57 -14.86
N GLU A 126 -5.85 -23.69 -15.89
CA GLU A 126 -4.63 -23.29 -16.59
C GLU A 126 -4.44 -21.80 -16.35
N ASP A 127 -3.30 -21.37 -15.80
CA ASP A 127 -3.15 -20.01 -15.32
C ASP A 127 -1.69 -19.53 -15.33
N GLY A 128 -1.53 -18.20 -15.29
CA GLY A 128 -0.27 -17.48 -15.20
C GLY A 128 -0.50 -15.98 -15.39
N PRO A 129 0.43 -15.10 -14.97
CA PRO A 129 0.27 -13.66 -15.04
C PRO A 129 0.58 -13.07 -16.42
N ASP A 130 -0.05 -11.93 -16.73
CA ASP A 130 0.30 -11.10 -17.89
C ASP A 130 1.46 -10.14 -17.56
N ILE A 131 1.54 -9.69 -16.30
CA ILE A 131 2.56 -8.76 -15.83
C ILE A 131 3.50 -9.48 -14.86
N PRO A 132 4.81 -9.53 -15.14
CA PRO A 132 5.76 -10.34 -14.38
C PRO A 132 6.04 -9.79 -12.96
N ASN A 133 6.02 -8.46 -12.76
CA ASN A 133 6.26 -7.86 -11.46
C ASN A 133 4.96 -7.24 -10.92
N ARG A 134 4.48 -7.75 -9.80
CA ARG A 134 3.20 -7.36 -9.18
C ARG A 134 3.47 -6.95 -7.74
N GLY A 135 3.68 -5.64 -7.58
CA GLY A 135 4.18 -5.06 -6.34
C GLY A 135 3.13 -4.33 -5.53
N PHE A 136 3.40 -4.23 -4.23
CA PHE A 136 2.75 -3.32 -3.30
C PHE A 136 3.79 -2.41 -2.66
N TYR A 137 3.49 -1.12 -2.61
CA TYR A 137 4.35 -0.08 -2.03
C TYR A 137 3.65 0.51 -0.83
N HIS A 138 4.21 0.37 0.35
CA HIS A 138 3.60 0.82 1.59
C HIS A 138 4.42 1.90 2.26
N ASP A 139 3.79 3.04 2.55
CA ASP A 139 4.43 4.15 3.26
C ASP A 139 4.58 3.80 4.74
N VAL A 140 5.83 3.69 5.18
CA VAL A 140 6.19 3.39 6.58
C VAL A 140 6.86 4.58 7.26
N THR A 141 6.72 5.78 6.68
CA THR A 141 7.35 7.00 7.18
C THR A 141 6.36 8.03 7.66
N ARG A 142 5.38 8.39 6.83
CA ARG A 142 4.50 9.55 7.07
C ARG A 142 3.42 9.22 8.09
N GLY A 143 3.77 9.40 9.37
CA GLY A 143 2.87 9.23 10.49
C GLY A 143 2.85 7.84 11.13
N ARG A 144 3.29 6.80 10.40
CA ARG A 144 3.10 5.44 10.89
C ARG A 144 4.25 4.50 10.52
N VAL A 145 4.91 3.90 11.50
CA VAL A 145 5.86 2.80 11.32
C VAL A 145 5.16 1.51 11.76
N PRO A 146 4.88 0.56 10.85
CA PRO A 146 4.24 -0.71 11.20
C PRO A 146 5.12 -1.59 12.10
N LYS A 147 4.49 -2.44 12.90
CA LYS A 147 5.18 -3.54 13.57
C LYS A 147 5.59 -4.60 12.55
N LEU A 148 6.69 -5.29 12.80
CA LEU A 148 7.15 -6.40 11.96
C LEU A 148 6.08 -7.49 11.79
N SER A 149 5.30 -7.76 12.83
CA SER A 149 4.18 -8.74 12.77
C SER A 149 3.11 -8.33 11.76
N PHE A 150 2.83 -7.02 11.61
CA PHE A 150 1.90 -6.53 10.61
C PHE A 150 2.48 -6.66 9.19
N LEU A 151 3.75 -6.30 8.98
CA LEU A 151 4.43 -6.44 7.69
C LEU A 151 4.50 -7.92 7.24
N LYS A 152 4.72 -8.85 8.17
CA LYS A 152 4.66 -10.29 7.88
C LYS A 152 3.25 -10.74 7.47
N LYS A 153 2.22 -10.27 8.17
CA LYS A 153 0.81 -10.54 7.79
C LYS A 153 0.49 -9.99 6.40
N MET A 154 1.03 -8.81 6.06
CA MET A 154 0.91 -8.24 4.70
C MET A 154 1.57 -9.15 3.66
N ALA A 155 2.79 -9.64 3.93
CA ALA A 155 3.50 -10.57 3.04
C ALA A 155 2.75 -11.90 2.87
N ASP A 156 2.12 -12.44 3.91
CA ASP A 156 1.27 -13.64 3.82
C ASP A 156 0.10 -13.42 2.86
N ARG A 157 -0.59 -12.26 2.96
CA ARG A 157 -1.68 -11.89 2.06
C ARG A 157 -1.21 -11.69 0.63
N MET A 158 -0.09 -10.97 0.45
CA MET A 158 0.51 -10.78 -0.87
C MET A 158 0.81 -12.13 -1.55
N ALA A 159 1.39 -13.07 -0.82
CA ALA A 159 1.63 -14.42 -1.32
C ALA A 159 0.33 -15.14 -1.70
N TYR A 160 -0.69 -15.08 -0.83
CA TYR A 160 -2.00 -15.70 -1.06
C TYR A 160 -2.69 -15.17 -2.33
N TYR A 161 -2.55 -13.86 -2.61
CA TYR A 161 -3.07 -13.21 -3.81
C TYR A 161 -2.05 -13.13 -4.96
N LYS A 162 -0.96 -13.91 -4.90
CA LYS A 162 0.05 -14.08 -5.98
C LYS A 162 0.82 -12.80 -6.35
N MET A 163 0.97 -11.85 -5.44
CA MET A 163 1.90 -10.74 -5.60
C MET A 163 3.33 -11.20 -5.29
N ASN A 164 4.33 -10.55 -5.91
CA ASN A 164 5.71 -11.00 -5.84
C ASN A 164 6.75 -9.90 -5.55
N GLN A 165 6.31 -8.68 -5.22
CA GLN A 165 7.21 -7.59 -4.87
C GLN A 165 6.62 -6.71 -3.76
N LEU A 166 7.40 -6.42 -2.72
CA LEU A 166 7.05 -5.48 -1.65
C LEU A 166 8.11 -4.38 -1.59
N GLN A 167 7.67 -3.12 -1.50
CA GLN A 167 8.56 -1.99 -1.20
C GLN A 167 8.01 -1.22 -0.01
N LEU A 168 8.90 -0.78 0.87
CA LEU A 168 8.58 0.08 2.01
C LEU A 168 9.16 1.46 1.77
N TYR A 169 8.30 2.49 1.73
CA TYR A 169 8.76 3.87 1.57
C TYR A 169 9.41 4.39 2.84
N ILE A 170 10.68 4.75 2.73
CA ILE A 170 11.49 5.24 3.85
C ILE A 170 12.13 6.58 3.47
N GLU A 171 11.89 7.60 4.30
CA GLU A 171 12.63 8.87 4.31
C GLU A 171 13.69 8.84 5.42
N HIS A 172 13.29 8.56 6.66
CA HIS A 172 14.13 8.63 7.86
C HIS A 172 13.79 7.53 8.89
N THR A 173 12.80 6.69 8.62
CA THR A 173 12.26 5.71 9.56
C THR A 173 13.02 4.38 9.57
N PHE A 174 14.28 4.42 9.20
CA PHE A 174 15.24 3.35 9.43
C PHE A 174 16.31 3.81 10.43
N LEU A 175 16.77 2.90 11.29
CA LEU A 175 17.73 3.17 12.35
C LEU A 175 19.16 3.25 11.80
N PHE A 176 19.46 4.28 10.98
CA PHE A 176 20.82 4.57 10.51
C PHE A 176 21.74 4.89 11.70
N ARG A 177 22.99 4.41 11.65
CA ARG A 177 23.94 4.48 12.79
C ARG A 177 24.24 5.90 13.24
N ASP A 178 24.32 6.85 12.32
CA ASP A 178 24.68 8.24 12.58
C ASP A 178 23.47 9.20 12.63
N PHE A 179 22.23 8.69 12.56
CA PHE A 179 21.01 9.48 12.60
C PHE A 179 20.43 9.67 14.00
N SER A 180 21.25 9.69 15.06
CA SER A 180 20.73 9.79 16.44
C SER A 180 19.86 11.02 16.69
N GLU A 181 20.15 12.15 16.06
CA GLU A 181 19.32 13.36 16.13
C GLU A 181 17.95 13.16 15.48
N ILE A 182 17.86 12.32 14.45
CA ILE A 182 16.68 12.11 13.63
C ILE A 182 15.73 11.09 14.27
N TRP A 183 16.29 9.99 14.82
CA TRP A 183 15.45 8.91 15.38
C TRP A 183 15.27 8.97 16.92
N ARG A 184 15.90 9.91 17.65
CA ARG A 184 15.84 10.00 19.13
C ARG A 184 14.42 10.16 19.70
N ASP A 185 13.48 10.65 18.90
CA ASP A 185 12.08 10.89 19.26
C ASP A 185 11.11 10.06 18.38
N ASP A 186 11.64 9.00 17.73
CA ASP A 186 10.90 8.14 16.82
C ASP A 186 11.11 6.66 17.14
N THR A 187 10.42 5.79 16.45
CA THR A 187 10.51 4.32 16.58
C THR A 187 10.75 3.67 15.21
N PRO A 188 11.91 3.90 14.58
CA PRO A 188 12.19 3.42 13.22
C PRO A 188 12.27 1.88 13.12
N LEU A 189 12.31 1.38 11.90
CA LEU A 189 12.64 -0.01 11.60
C LEU A 189 14.14 -0.26 11.87
N THR A 190 14.46 -1.42 12.41
CA THR A 190 15.86 -1.81 12.67
C THR A 190 16.39 -2.70 11.54
N ALA A 191 17.73 -2.86 11.50
CA ALA A 191 18.38 -3.74 10.54
C ALA A 191 17.92 -5.20 10.70
N GLU A 192 17.73 -5.65 11.95
CA GLU A 192 17.23 -6.99 12.25
C GLU A 192 15.81 -7.18 11.70
N GLU A 193 14.92 -6.19 11.90
CA GLU A 193 13.55 -6.27 11.39
C GLU A 193 13.50 -6.33 9.86
N ILE A 194 14.35 -5.56 9.18
CA ILE A 194 14.45 -5.57 7.71
C ILE A 194 14.98 -6.92 7.22
N MET A 195 16.08 -7.43 7.78
CA MET A 195 16.66 -8.72 7.37
C MET A 195 15.69 -9.87 7.63
N GLU A 196 14.96 -9.85 8.75
CA GLU A 196 13.94 -10.85 9.07
C GLU A 196 12.76 -10.79 8.10
N LEU A 197 12.32 -9.58 7.73
CA LEU A 197 11.26 -9.38 6.74
C LEU A 197 11.71 -9.83 5.34
N ASP A 198 12.95 -9.53 4.94
CA ASP A 198 13.52 -9.93 3.65
C ASP A 198 13.48 -11.45 3.49
N GLN A 199 13.96 -12.20 4.49
CA GLN A 199 13.91 -13.66 4.48
C GLN A 199 12.47 -14.20 4.49
N TYR A 200 11.58 -13.57 5.27
CA TYR A 200 10.18 -13.94 5.34
C TYR A 200 9.46 -13.77 3.99
N CYS A 201 9.74 -12.68 3.29
CA CYS A 201 9.26 -12.42 1.95
C CYS A 201 9.82 -13.42 0.93
N LEU A 202 11.14 -13.68 0.97
CA LEU A 202 11.83 -14.58 0.06
C LEU A 202 11.23 -15.99 0.08
N GLU A 203 10.93 -16.52 1.28
CA GLU A 203 10.27 -17.83 1.45
C GLU A 203 8.89 -17.89 0.79
N ARG A 204 8.20 -16.75 0.70
CA ARG A 204 6.86 -16.60 0.11
C ARG A 204 6.87 -16.23 -1.38
N GLY A 205 8.04 -16.18 -1.97
CA GLY A 205 8.16 -15.80 -3.38
C GLY A 205 8.04 -14.30 -3.63
N ILE A 206 8.22 -13.48 -2.60
CA ILE A 206 8.15 -12.02 -2.67
C ILE A 206 9.56 -11.45 -2.60
N GLU A 207 9.91 -10.54 -3.50
CA GLU A 207 11.11 -9.74 -3.44
C GLU A 207 10.85 -8.49 -2.59
N LEU A 208 11.58 -8.33 -1.47
CA LEU A 208 11.58 -7.08 -0.70
C LEU A 208 12.60 -6.14 -1.33
N VAL A 209 12.11 -5.11 -2.05
CA VAL A 209 12.96 -4.13 -2.72
C VAL A 209 13.23 -2.95 -1.80
N PRO A 210 14.50 -2.59 -1.53
CA PRO A 210 14.83 -1.40 -0.77
C PRO A 210 14.32 -0.14 -1.48
N SER A 211 13.68 0.76 -0.72
CA SER A 211 13.23 2.07 -1.18
C SER A 211 13.63 3.12 -0.15
N LEU A 212 14.35 4.14 -0.59
CA LEU A 212 14.87 5.21 0.25
C LEU A 212 14.77 6.54 -0.48
N SER A 213 14.15 7.55 0.14
CA SER A 213 14.17 8.92 -0.40
C SER A 213 15.59 9.44 -0.44
N CYS A 214 16.03 9.79 -1.65
CA CYS A 214 17.40 10.20 -1.92
C CYS A 214 17.53 11.62 -2.48
N PHE A 215 16.41 12.33 -2.73
CA PHE A 215 16.45 13.64 -3.38
C PHE A 215 15.45 14.61 -2.74
N GLY A 216 14.12 14.45 -2.99
CA GLY A 216 13.04 15.15 -2.30
C GLY A 216 12.65 14.47 -0.99
N HIS A 217 11.66 15.03 -0.29
CA HIS A 217 11.03 14.45 0.91
C HIS A 217 12.00 14.06 2.06
N LEU A 218 13.07 14.82 2.24
CA LEU A 218 14.05 14.59 3.30
C LEU A 218 13.78 15.44 4.56
N TYR A 219 12.51 15.69 4.87
CA TYR A 219 12.07 16.59 5.92
C TYR A 219 12.86 16.44 7.22
N LYS A 220 12.79 15.28 7.88
CA LYS A 220 13.36 15.11 9.23
C LYS A 220 14.87 15.15 9.22
N VAL A 221 15.50 14.77 8.10
CA VAL A 221 16.95 14.84 7.92
C VAL A 221 17.40 16.28 7.72
N LEU A 222 16.82 16.97 6.75
CA LEU A 222 17.26 18.32 6.35
C LEU A 222 16.77 19.44 7.29
N SER A 223 15.80 19.17 8.18
CA SER A 223 15.42 20.07 9.27
C SER A 223 16.23 19.85 10.55
N SER A 224 17.14 18.87 10.59
CA SER A 224 18.01 18.63 11.72
C SER A 224 19.21 19.58 11.73
N LYS A 225 19.78 19.85 12.92
CA LYS A 225 20.96 20.72 13.03
C LYS A 225 22.21 20.13 12.37
N GLY A 226 22.32 18.80 12.39
CA GLY A 226 23.45 18.10 11.80
C GLY A 226 23.50 18.15 10.28
N TYR A 227 22.34 18.20 9.61
CA TYR A 227 22.25 18.01 8.16
C TYR A 227 21.53 19.14 7.40
N SER A 228 21.04 20.19 8.08
CA SER A 228 20.34 21.32 7.43
C SER A 228 21.22 22.07 6.41
N HIS A 229 22.53 22.01 6.55
CA HIS A 229 23.46 22.61 5.58
C HIS A 229 23.40 21.95 4.20
N LEU A 230 22.92 20.72 4.10
CA LEU A 230 22.69 19.99 2.84
C LEU A 230 21.33 20.33 2.19
N CYS A 231 20.44 21.07 2.88
CA CYS A 231 19.15 21.47 2.30
C CYS A 231 19.31 22.49 1.18
N GLU A 232 18.50 22.39 0.14
CA GLU A 232 18.43 23.36 -0.95
C GLU A 232 18.05 24.75 -0.45
N LEU A 233 17.07 24.85 0.46
CA LEU A 233 16.68 26.11 1.09
C LEU A 233 17.49 26.35 2.36
N GLU A 234 17.90 27.61 2.56
CA GLU A 234 18.59 28.02 3.79
C GLU A 234 17.64 28.08 4.99
N GLY A 235 18.16 27.81 6.19
CA GLY A 235 17.41 27.93 7.44
C GLY A 235 16.37 26.82 7.65
N ALA A 236 16.53 25.66 7.01
CA ALA A 236 15.59 24.54 7.12
C ALA A 236 15.41 24.02 8.57
N ASP A 237 16.48 24.12 9.41
CA ASP A 237 16.45 23.77 10.84
C ASP A 237 15.68 24.78 11.72
N GLN A 238 15.29 25.92 11.17
CA GLN A 238 14.55 26.98 11.86
C GLN A 238 13.10 27.10 11.37
N MET A 239 12.74 26.37 10.31
CA MET A 239 11.37 26.36 9.79
C MET A 239 10.43 25.69 10.80
N PRO A 240 9.27 26.31 11.12
CA PRO A 240 8.27 25.65 11.93
C PRO A 240 7.73 24.41 11.20
N PHE A 241 7.44 23.37 11.96
CA PHE A 241 6.83 22.18 11.38
C PHE A 241 5.41 22.49 10.88
N SER A 242 5.11 22.10 9.65
CA SER A 242 3.74 21.90 9.17
C SER A 242 3.67 20.66 8.30
N LEU A 243 2.52 20.03 8.24
CA LEU A 243 2.31 18.86 7.37
C LEU A 243 2.39 19.25 5.89
N ARG A 244 1.89 20.44 5.56
CA ARG A 244 2.01 20.97 4.19
C ARG A 244 3.47 21.25 3.82
N GLY A 245 4.24 21.88 4.71
CA GLY A 245 5.67 22.14 4.51
C GLY A 245 6.48 20.84 4.36
N ARG A 246 6.16 19.82 5.16
CA ARG A 246 6.77 18.49 5.04
C ARG A 246 6.60 17.90 3.64
N MET A 247 5.43 18.03 3.04
CA MET A 247 5.15 17.50 1.71
C MET A 247 5.75 18.34 0.57
N HIS A 248 6.06 19.63 0.82
CA HIS A 248 6.45 20.56 -0.22
C HIS A 248 7.94 20.92 -0.23
N HIS A 249 8.60 20.83 0.91
CA HIS A 249 9.99 21.27 1.08
C HIS A 249 10.94 20.09 1.37
N HIS A 250 12.21 20.44 1.62
CA HIS A 250 13.27 19.53 2.04
C HIS A 250 13.85 18.69 0.89
N THR A 251 14.11 19.37 -0.24
CA THR A 251 14.96 18.87 -1.32
C THR A 251 16.44 19.04 -0.94
N ILE A 252 17.29 18.06 -1.22
CA ILE A 252 18.73 18.16 -0.99
C ILE A 252 19.41 19.06 -2.04
N ASN A 253 20.45 19.82 -1.64
CA ASN A 253 21.22 20.64 -2.56
C ASN A 253 22.13 19.80 -3.45
N VAL A 254 21.79 19.63 -4.71
CA VAL A 254 22.52 18.78 -5.67
C VAL A 254 23.83 19.40 -6.17
N THR A 255 24.07 20.68 -5.90
CA THR A 255 25.33 21.36 -6.30
C THR A 255 26.46 21.19 -5.30
N ASP A 256 26.15 20.66 -4.11
CA ASP A 256 27.15 20.34 -3.11
C ASP A 256 27.60 18.88 -3.27
N PRO A 257 28.90 18.61 -3.52
CA PRO A 257 29.43 17.26 -3.61
C PRO A 257 29.19 16.42 -2.32
N GLU A 258 29.11 17.08 -1.15
CA GLU A 258 28.82 16.42 0.11
C GLU A 258 27.43 15.77 0.09
N SER A 259 26.45 16.40 -0.55
CA SER A 259 25.08 15.86 -0.69
C SER A 259 25.07 14.50 -1.37
N LEU A 260 25.80 14.36 -2.48
CA LEU A 260 25.88 13.09 -3.21
C LEU A 260 26.56 12.00 -2.38
N GLU A 261 27.68 12.31 -1.73
CA GLU A 261 28.39 11.32 -0.88
C GLU A 261 27.59 10.97 0.38
N PHE A 262 26.86 11.91 0.97
CA PHE A 262 25.93 11.66 2.06
C PHE A 262 24.88 10.61 1.65
N ILE A 263 24.18 10.81 0.54
CA ILE A 263 23.16 9.88 0.04
C ILE A 263 23.78 8.52 -0.29
N LYS A 264 24.94 8.47 -0.99
CA LYS A 264 25.66 7.23 -1.25
C LYS A 264 26.04 6.50 0.03
N GLY A 265 26.40 7.23 1.08
CA GLY A 265 26.69 6.69 2.41
C GLY A 265 25.47 5.97 3.00
N LYS A 266 24.27 6.56 2.91
CA LYS A 266 23.02 5.94 3.38
C LYS A 266 22.64 4.71 2.55
N ILE A 267 22.79 4.77 1.24
CA ILE A 267 22.57 3.62 0.36
C ILE A 267 23.54 2.47 0.71
N ARG A 268 24.83 2.75 0.94
CA ARG A 268 25.84 1.74 1.34
C ARG A 268 25.47 1.03 2.66
N GLU A 269 24.88 1.75 3.62
CA GLU A 269 24.46 1.17 4.90
C GLU A 269 23.18 0.33 4.76
N PHE A 270 22.22 0.80 3.96
CA PHE A 270 20.90 0.20 3.83
C PHE A 270 20.85 -1.00 2.87
N MET A 271 21.48 -0.86 1.71
CA MET A 271 21.44 -1.82 0.61
C MET A 271 21.83 -3.27 0.99
N PRO A 272 22.82 -3.53 1.86
CA PRO A 272 23.25 -4.90 2.20
C PRO A 272 22.22 -5.70 3.00
N LEU A 273 21.19 -5.06 3.54
CA LEU A 273 20.14 -5.71 4.34
C LEU A 273 19.13 -6.51 3.47
N PHE A 274 19.21 -6.35 2.15
CA PHE A 274 18.24 -6.89 1.21
C PHE A 274 18.87 -7.87 0.22
N THR A 275 18.16 -8.95 -0.06
CA THR A 275 18.53 -9.91 -1.11
C THR A 275 18.18 -9.42 -2.51
N SER A 276 17.27 -8.45 -2.64
CA SER A 276 16.87 -7.84 -3.92
C SER A 276 18.06 -7.26 -4.68
N ARG A 277 18.03 -7.41 -6.00
CA ARG A 277 18.96 -6.71 -6.90
C ARG A 277 18.45 -5.35 -7.37
N GLN A 278 17.24 -4.97 -7.03
CA GLN A 278 16.65 -3.68 -7.32
C GLN A 278 16.86 -2.71 -6.15
N PHE A 279 16.85 -1.41 -6.43
CA PHE A 279 16.88 -0.36 -5.41
C PHE A 279 16.13 0.86 -5.92
N ASN A 280 15.12 1.31 -5.17
CA ASN A 280 14.34 2.50 -5.47
C ASN A 280 14.93 3.71 -4.73
N ILE A 281 15.45 4.70 -5.48
CA ILE A 281 15.98 5.96 -4.94
C ILE A 281 14.91 7.04 -4.76
N CYS A 282 13.65 6.76 -5.08
CA CYS A 282 12.53 7.71 -5.11
C CYS A 282 12.77 8.85 -6.09
N ALA A 283 13.26 10.00 -5.66
CA ALA A 283 13.63 11.17 -6.48
C ALA A 283 12.43 11.91 -7.12
N ASP A 284 11.24 11.78 -6.51
CA ASP A 284 10.01 12.48 -6.85
C ASP A 284 9.93 13.87 -6.20
N GLU A 285 9.04 14.70 -6.73
CA GLU A 285 8.54 15.96 -6.14
C GLU A 285 9.65 16.89 -5.58
N THR A 286 10.72 17.08 -6.34
CA THR A 286 11.86 17.93 -5.94
C THR A 286 11.52 19.43 -6.07
N PHE A 287 10.44 19.88 -5.41
CA PHE A 287 9.84 21.20 -5.59
C PHE A 287 10.77 22.38 -5.32
N ASP A 288 11.78 22.23 -4.45
CA ASP A 288 12.71 23.32 -4.12
C ASP A 288 13.88 23.43 -5.09
N LEU A 289 14.09 22.46 -5.96
CA LEU A 289 15.24 22.41 -6.87
C LEU A 289 15.32 23.67 -7.74
N GLY A 290 16.47 24.31 -7.73
CA GLY A 290 16.70 25.57 -8.45
C GLY A 290 16.16 26.82 -7.75
N LYS A 291 15.59 26.71 -6.54
CA LYS A 291 15.02 27.87 -5.84
C LYS A 291 15.92 28.45 -4.75
N GLY A 292 16.89 27.70 -4.27
CA GLY A 292 17.82 28.07 -3.22
C GLY A 292 19.27 28.06 -3.66
N LYS A 293 20.08 27.19 -3.07
CA LYS A 293 21.53 27.10 -3.30
C LYS A 293 21.90 26.67 -4.71
N SER A 294 21.08 25.86 -5.36
CA SER A 294 21.28 25.40 -6.74
C SER A 294 20.78 26.40 -7.81
N ARG A 295 20.23 27.57 -7.42
CA ARG A 295 19.64 28.54 -8.34
C ARG A 295 20.57 28.94 -9.49
N ALA A 296 21.82 29.29 -9.18
CA ALA A 296 22.79 29.69 -10.21
C ALA A 296 23.06 28.58 -11.24
N ALA A 297 23.16 27.33 -10.77
CA ALA A 297 23.33 26.18 -11.66
C ALA A 297 22.06 25.91 -12.50
N ALA A 298 20.88 26.10 -11.91
CA ALA A 298 19.61 25.97 -12.63
C ALA A 298 19.43 27.06 -13.70
N GLU A 299 19.84 28.31 -13.42
CA GLU A 299 19.83 29.41 -14.40
C GLU A 299 20.84 29.19 -15.54
N GLU A 300 21.99 28.57 -15.27
CA GLU A 300 23.01 28.28 -16.27
C GLU A 300 22.69 27.05 -17.13
N LYS A 301 22.22 25.95 -16.52
CA LYS A 301 22.12 24.64 -17.16
C LYS A 301 20.68 24.16 -17.43
N GLY A 302 19.70 24.73 -16.74
CA GLY A 302 18.32 24.24 -16.66
C GLY A 302 18.09 23.32 -15.44
N VAL A 303 16.88 23.37 -14.88
CA VAL A 303 16.47 22.53 -13.73
C VAL A 303 16.45 21.06 -14.12
N ASP A 304 15.98 20.74 -15.32
CA ASP A 304 15.99 19.41 -15.93
C ASP A 304 17.39 18.80 -15.95
N ARG A 305 18.40 19.58 -16.34
CA ARG A 305 19.79 19.14 -16.41
C ARG A 305 20.38 18.81 -15.03
N ILE A 306 20.20 19.69 -14.03
CA ILE A 306 20.72 19.44 -12.69
C ILE A 306 19.98 18.30 -11.98
N TYR A 307 18.69 18.06 -12.31
CA TYR A 307 17.93 16.92 -11.85
C TYR A 307 18.51 15.61 -12.40
N ILE A 308 18.63 15.51 -13.73
CA ILE A 308 19.05 14.27 -14.37
C ILE A 308 20.51 13.92 -14.03
N ASP A 309 21.38 14.92 -13.90
CA ASP A 309 22.78 14.70 -13.51
C ASP A 309 22.90 14.05 -12.14
N PHE A 310 22.08 14.47 -11.17
CA PHE A 310 22.07 13.88 -9.83
C PHE A 310 21.47 12.49 -9.81
N VAL A 311 20.32 12.28 -10.45
CA VAL A 311 19.68 10.96 -10.59
C VAL A 311 20.63 9.99 -11.29
N LYS A 312 21.29 10.40 -12.38
CA LYS A 312 22.27 9.61 -13.10
C LYS A 312 23.41 9.15 -12.21
N ALA A 313 24.00 10.07 -11.44
CA ALA A 313 25.10 9.74 -10.53
C ALA A 313 24.71 8.70 -9.46
N LEU A 314 23.48 8.72 -8.97
CA LEU A 314 22.95 7.71 -8.05
C LEU A 314 22.67 6.38 -8.77
N CYS A 315 22.09 6.40 -9.98
CA CYS A 315 21.84 5.21 -10.77
C CYS A 315 23.15 4.50 -11.16
N GLU A 316 24.15 5.25 -11.63
CA GLU A 316 25.48 4.71 -11.96
C GLU A 316 26.13 4.07 -10.72
N PHE A 317 26.06 4.74 -9.57
CA PHE A 317 26.54 4.18 -8.30
C PHE A 317 25.87 2.86 -7.92
N LEU A 318 24.54 2.73 -8.12
CA LEU A 318 23.82 1.50 -7.85
C LEU A 318 24.23 0.38 -8.81
N VAL A 319 24.38 0.67 -10.11
CA VAL A 319 24.86 -0.30 -11.12
C VAL A 319 26.26 -0.79 -10.78
N GLU A 320 27.19 0.09 -10.42
CA GLU A 320 28.55 -0.26 -9.97
C GLU A 320 28.55 -1.19 -8.75
N ASN A 321 27.50 -1.10 -7.90
CA ASN A 321 27.29 -1.98 -6.75
C ASN A 321 26.39 -3.20 -7.05
N GLY A 322 26.15 -3.51 -8.33
CA GLY A 322 25.38 -4.68 -8.78
C GLY A 322 23.88 -4.59 -8.52
N ARG A 323 23.34 -3.37 -8.39
CA ARG A 323 21.91 -3.11 -8.18
C ARG A 323 21.30 -2.48 -9.41
N ARG A 324 20.04 -2.81 -9.67
CA ARG A 324 19.21 -2.23 -10.72
C ARG A 324 18.45 -1.03 -10.16
N PRO A 325 18.70 0.20 -10.67
CA PRO A 325 18.06 1.40 -10.15
C PRO A 325 16.58 1.48 -10.49
N MET A 326 15.79 2.06 -9.58
CA MET A 326 14.40 2.49 -9.80
C MET A 326 14.25 3.92 -9.29
N PHE A 327 13.40 4.74 -9.95
CA PHE A 327 13.05 6.09 -9.50
C PHE A 327 11.65 6.48 -9.96
N TRP A 328 11.01 7.44 -9.29
CA TRP A 328 9.69 7.94 -9.66
C TRP A 328 9.72 8.83 -10.90
N GLY A 329 8.72 8.68 -11.76
CA GLY A 329 8.71 9.22 -13.11
C GLY A 329 8.06 10.58 -13.29
N ASP A 330 7.55 11.23 -12.25
CA ASP A 330 6.84 12.50 -12.34
C ASP A 330 7.67 13.62 -12.98
N ILE A 331 8.89 13.81 -12.50
CA ILE A 331 9.79 14.85 -13.00
C ILE A 331 10.23 14.56 -14.44
N ILE A 332 10.66 13.32 -14.73
CA ILE A 332 11.17 12.95 -16.06
C ILE A 332 10.07 12.98 -17.14
N CYS A 333 8.79 12.88 -16.79
CA CYS A 333 7.68 13.06 -17.72
C CYS A 333 7.66 14.45 -18.36
N GLY A 334 8.30 15.46 -17.76
CA GLY A 334 8.48 16.79 -18.34
C GLY A 334 9.54 16.85 -19.47
N PHE A 335 10.49 15.90 -19.50
CA PHE A 335 11.58 15.78 -20.47
C PHE A 335 11.98 14.32 -20.72
N PRO A 336 11.05 13.49 -21.22
CA PRO A 336 11.19 12.04 -21.26
C PRO A 336 12.35 11.53 -22.14
N GLU A 337 12.83 12.33 -23.08
CA GLU A 337 13.99 12.00 -23.93
C GLU A 337 15.29 11.83 -23.13
N MET A 338 15.42 12.48 -21.97
CA MET A 338 16.60 12.35 -21.09
C MET A 338 16.70 11.00 -20.39
N ILE A 339 15.66 10.17 -20.41
CA ILE A 339 15.72 8.81 -19.85
C ILE A 339 16.86 7.99 -20.45
N LYS A 340 17.24 8.28 -21.70
CA LYS A 340 18.35 7.62 -22.42
C LYS A 340 19.75 7.93 -21.88
N GLU A 341 19.86 8.93 -21.02
CA GLU A 341 21.12 9.29 -20.37
C GLU A 341 21.38 8.48 -19.10
N LEU A 342 20.33 7.82 -18.57
CA LEU A 342 20.44 6.93 -17.43
C LEU A 342 20.96 5.54 -17.87
N PRO A 343 21.51 4.73 -16.97
CA PRO A 343 21.81 3.33 -17.27
C PRO A 343 20.63 2.60 -17.88
N GLU A 344 20.85 1.77 -18.90
CA GLU A 344 19.81 1.11 -19.71
C GLU A 344 18.84 0.28 -18.88
N GLU A 345 19.32 -0.34 -17.80
CA GLU A 345 18.52 -1.17 -16.90
C GLU A 345 17.65 -0.37 -15.92
N THR A 346 17.76 0.96 -15.86
CA THR A 346 17.01 1.82 -14.91
C THR A 346 15.51 1.71 -15.16
N ILE A 347 14.75 1.50 -14.06
CA ILE A 347 13.29 1.38 -14.10
C ILE A 347 12.67 2.72 -13.71
N CYS A 348 11.81 3.26 -14.57
CA CYS A 348 10.98 4.41 -14.29
C CYS A 348 9.64 3.98 -13.68
N LEU A 349 9.31 4.49 -12.50
CA LEU A 349 8.07 4.22 -11.77
C LEU A 349 7.06 5.32 -12.09
N ASN A 350 6.17 5.05 -13.04
CA ASN A 350 5.18 6.02 -13.51
C ASN A 350 3.92 5.94 -12.64
N TRP A 351 3.71 6.95 -11.77
CA TRP A 351 2.56 7.01 -10.88
C TRP A 351 1.45 7.94 -11.37
N GLY A 352 0.21 7.64 -10.97
CA GLY A 352 -0.94 8.50 -11.23
C GLY A 352 -2.17 7.97 -10.50
N TYR A 353 -2.87 8.86 -9.77
CA TYR A 353 -3.86 8.46 -8.76
C TYR A 353 -5.28 8.97 -9.03
N ALA A 354 -5.49 9.68 -10.13
CA ALA A 354 -6.82 10.14 -10.49
C ALA A 354 -7.76 8.94 -10.71
N LYS A 355 -9.01 9.03 -10.23
CA LYS A 355 -10.04 8.00 -10.47
C LYS A 355 -10.11 7.61 -11.97
N TYR A 356 -10.06 8.60 -12.84
CA TYR A 356 -10.06 8.43 -14.28
C TYR A 356 -8.69 8.77 -14.88
N GLN A 357 -7.62 8.19 -14.31
CA GLN A 357 -6.25 8.40 -14.77
C GLN A 357 -6.14 8.22 -16.28
N ARG A 358 -5.42 9.12 -16.93
CA ARG A 358 -5.15 9.09 -18.38
C ARG A 358 -3.88 8.29 -18.66
N GLU A 359 -3.72 7.86 -19.90
CA GLU A 359 -2.58 7.04 -20.32
C GLU A 359 -1.39 7.85 -20.84
N ASP A 360 -1.50 9.19 -20.87
CA ASP A 360 -0.56 10.06 -21.60
C ASP A 360 0.89 9.88 -21.13
N GLU A 361 1.13 9.92 -19.81
CA GLU A 361 2.48 9.77 -19.23
C GLU A 361 3.07 8.39 -19.49
N THR A 362 2.26 7.32 -19.33
CA THR A 362 2.69 5.96 -19.65
C THR A 362 3.10 5.85 -21.12
N LYS A 363 2.36 6.51 -22.00
CA LYS A 363 2.66 6.54 -23.44
C LYS A 363 3.94 7.36 -23.72
N TRP A 364 4.13 8.53 -23.11
CA TRP A 364 5.33 9.33 -23.33
C TRP A 364 6.61 8.58 -22.94
N LEU A 365 6.59 7.93 -21.79
CA LEU A 365 7.71 7.10 -21.33
C LEU A 365 7.96 5.90 -22.25
N TYR A 366 6.89 5.23 -22.71
CA TYR A 366 7.00 4.15 -23.70
C TYR A 366 7.62 4.65 -25.02
N ASP A 367 7.14 5.77 -25.57
CA ASP A 367 7.65 6.35 -26.81
C ASP A 367 9.12 6.81 -26.66
N ALA A 368 9.55 7.23 -25.47
CA ALA A 368 10.94 7.56 -25.15
C ALA A 368 11.84 6.33 -24.99
N GLY A 369 11.27 5.11 -24.88
CA GLY A 369 12.00 3.85 -24.70
C GLY A 369 12.34 3.53 -23.24
N ALA A 370 11.61 4.09 -22.29
CA ALA A 370 11.79 3.81 -20.87
C ALA A 370 11.41 2.36 -20.53
N VAL A 371 12.19 1.73 -19.67
CA VAL A 371 11.75 0.55 -18.93
C VAL A 371 10.92 1.03 -17.77
N GLN A 372 9.62 0.70 -17.72
CA GLN A 372 8.71 1.31 -16.77
C GLN A 372 7.82 0.33 -16.00
N TYR A 373 7.38 0.75 -14.81
CA TYR A 373 6.24 0.21 -14.08
C TYR A 373 5.08 1.20 -14.15
N SER A 374 3.85 0.70 -14.14
CA SER A 374 2.67 1.51 -13.84
C SER A 374 2.37 1.45 -12.34
N CYS A 375 2.22 2.63 -11.72
CA CYS A 375 2.09 2.74 -10.27
C CYS A 375 0.76 3.41 -9.87
N PRO A 376 -0.34 2.62 -9.79
CA PRO A 376 -1.62 3.09 -9.28
C PRO A 376 -1.61 3.29 -7.78
N GLY A 377 -2.72 3.82 -7.22
CA GLY A 377 -2.89 4.07 -5.80
C GLY A 377 -4.05 3.36 -5.14
N ALA A 378 -3.84 2.89 -3.90
CA ALA A 378 -4.89 2.37 -3.04
C ALA A 378 -5.80 3.49 -2.46
N CYS A 379 -5.48 4.75 -2.72
CA CYS A 379 -6.27 5.95 -2.41
C CYS A 379 -6.71 6.06 -0.94
N GLY A 380 -5.78 5.80 -0.02
CA GLY A 380 -6.04 5.87 1.43
C GLY A 380 -5.53 7.14 2.11
N TRP A 381 -4.56 7.85 1.53
CA TRP A 381 -3.94 9.02 2.14
C TRP A 381 -4.94 10.13 2.43
N ASN A 382 -4.76 10.80 3.56
CA ASN A 382 -5.61 11.89 4.06
C ASN A 382 -7.08 11.50 4.31
N GLN A 383 -7.38 10.19 4.41
CA GLN A 383 -8.75 9.68 4.61
C GLN A 383 -8.82 8.84 5.88
N PHE A 384 -9.96 8.88 6.60
CA PHE A 384 -10.26 7.89 7.65
C PHE A 384 -10.61 6.52 7.08
N MET A 385 -11.22 6.49 5.90
CA MET A 385 -11.55 5.30 5.14
C MET A 385 -11.12 5.47 3.68
N TYR A 386 -10.50 4.44 3.11
CA TYR A 386 -10.03 4.44 1.72
C TYR A 386 -11.14 4.75 0.72
N LEU A 387 -10.79 5.46 -0.34
CA LEU A 387 -11.67 5.75 -1.48
C LEU A 387 -11.74 4.51 -2.37
N ILE A 388 -12.42 3.45 -1.89
CA ILE A 388 -12.40 2.09 -2.48
C ILE A 388 -12.81 2.10 -3.96
N GLU A 389 -13.83 2.87 -4.35
CA GLU A 389 -14.25 2.98 -5.74
C GLU A 389 -13.20 3.70 -6.61
N ASN A 390 -12.53 4.72 -6.05
CA ASN A 390 -11.43 5.39 -6.75
C ASN A 390 -10.25 4.43 -6.95
N SER A 391 -9.90 3.66 -5.93
CA SER A 391 -8.88 2.62 -6.00
C SER A 391 -9.17 1.61 -7.11
N TYR A 392 -10.40 1.08 -7.15
CA TYR A 392 -10.81 0.13 -8.17
C TYR A 392 -10.60 0.69 -9.58
N GLU A 393 -11.15 1.87 -9.85
CA GLU A 393 -11.12 2.47 -11.20
C GLU A 393 -9.69 2.88 -11.61
N ASN A 394 -8.92 3.47 -10.68
CA ASN A 394 -7.54 3.87 -10.92
C ASN A 394 -6.65 2.65 -11.20
N ILE A 395 -6.67 1.64 -10.33
CA ILE A 395 -5.84 0.44 -10.46
C ILE A 395 -6.19 -0.31 -11.75
N ARG A 396 -7.48 -0.46 -12.06
CA ARG A 396 -7.95 -1.10 -13.29
C ARG A 396 -7.38 -0.44 -14.54
N ARG A 397 -7.42 0.90 -14.60
CA ARG A 397 -6.89 1.68 -15.73
C ARG A 397 -5.38 1.54 -15.85
N MET A 398 -4.66 1.77 -14.75
CA MET A 398 -3.20 1.72 -14.74
C MET A 398 -2.67 0.31 -15.09
N CYS A 399 -3.33 -0.76 -14.64
CA CYS A 399 -2.99 -2.12 -15.06
C CYS A 399 -3.26 -2.33 -16.56
N SER A 400 -4.35 -1.79 -17.11
CA SER A 400 -4.61 -1.88 -18.56
C SER A 400 -3.56 -1.12 -19.40
N TYR A 401 -3.07 0.02 -18.90
CA TYR A 401 -1.98 0.77 -19.53
C TYR A 401 -0.65 0.01 -19.44
N ALA A 402 -0.39 -0.67 -18.31
CA ALA A 402 0.79 -1.52 -18.17
C ALA A 402 0.85 -2.59 -19.25
N VAL A 403 -0.26 -3.28 -19.52
CA VAL A 403 -0.35 -4.28 -20.60
C VAL A 403 -0.19 -3.61 -21.96
N LYS A 404 -0.92 -2.52 -22.22
CA LYS A 404 -0.93 -1.83 -23.52
C LYS A 404 0.44 -1.28 -23.92
N TYR A 405 1.20 -0.76 -22.97
CA TYR A 405 2.51 -0.12 -23.19
C TYR A 405 3.68 -0.96 -22.70
N HIS A 406 3.47 -2.27 -22.53
CA HIS A 406 4.51 -3.25 -22.19
C HIS A 406 5.33 -2.88 -20.96
N SER A 407 4.69 -2.28 -19.94
CA SER A 407 5.33 -2.07 -18.64
C SER A 407 5.75 -3.42 -18.05
N ILE A 408 6.96 -3.48 -17.50
CA ILE A 408 7.49 -4.73 -16.93
C ILE A 408 6.95 -5.01 -15.52
N GLY A 409 6.15 -4.10 -14.96
CA GLY A 409 5.56 -4.28 -13.63
C GLY A 409 4.42 -3.31 -13.34
N VAL A 410 3.68 -3.67 -12.30
CA VAL A 410 2.73 -2.81 -11.60
C VAL A 410 3.19 -2.70 -10.15
N LEU A 411 3.27 -1.49 -9.62
CA LEU A 411 3.57 -1.22 -8.21
C LEU A 411 2.42 -0.40 -7.62
N ASN A 412 1.48 -1.08 -6.97
CA ASN A 412 0.31 -0.45 -6.36
C ASN A 412 0.71 0.26 -5.07
N THR A 413 0.51 1.57 -4.98
CA THR A 413 1.02 2.40 -3.88
C THR A 413 -0.03 2.65 -2.81
N ASP A 414 0.43 2.75 -1.56
CA ASP A 414 -0.35 3.04 -0.37
C ASP A 414 0.38 4.09 0.48
N TRP A 415 0.04 5.37 0.26
CA TRP A 415 0.70 6.53 0.86
C TRP A 415 0.09 6.94 2.21
N GLY A 416 0.90 7.52 3.06
CA GLY A 416 0.51 8.02 4.38
C GLY A 416 0.24 9.52 4.45
N ASP A 417 0.89 10.31 3.61
CA ASP A 417 0.86 11.76 3.49
C ASP A 417 0.68 12.53 4.82
N PHE A 418 -0.50 13.00 5.13
CA PHE A 418 -0.78 13.75 6.37
C PHE A 418 -1.07 12.79 7.54
N LEU A 419 -0.02 12.11 8.04
CA LEU A 419 0.03 11.30 9.26
C LEU A 419 -0.59 9.89 9.19
N HIS A 420 -0.96 9.40 8.02
CA HIS A 420 -1.49 8.03 7.85
C HIS A 420 -2.56 7.69 8.91
N VAL A 421 -3.57 8.56 9.00
CA VAL A 421 -4.60 8.50 10.06
C VAL A 421 -5.47 7.24 9.97
N ASN A 422 -5.67 6.69 8.77
CA ASN A 422 -6.43 5.46 8.58
C ASN A 422 -5.72 4.23 9.16
N HIS A 423 -6.47 3.15 9.30
CA HIS A 423 -5.89 1.87 9.70
C HIS A 423 -5.31 1.15 8.47
N PRO A 424 -4.05 0.66 8.53
CA PRO A 424 -3.38 0.08 7.36
C PRO A 424 -4.04 -1.22 6.84
N GLU A 425 -4.88 -1.90 7.63
CA GLU A 425 -5.72 -3.01 7.15
C GLU A 425 -6.72 -2.59 6.06
N PHE A 426 -7.08 -1.32 5.95
CA PHE A 426 -8.00 -0.87 4.91
C PHE A 426 -7.38 -0.89 3.52
N GLY A 427 -6.05 -0.78 3.43
CA GLY A 427 -5.28 -0.88 2.19
C GLY A 427 -5.34 -2.28 1.55
N VAL A 428 -5.78 -3.31 2.30
CA VAL A 428 -5.86 -4.69 1.77
C VAL A 428 -6.78 -4.81 0.57
N VAL A 429 -7.87 -4.05 0.52
CA VAL A 429 -8.81 -4.08 -0.62
C VAL A 429 -8.12 -3.56 -1.88
N GLY A 430 -7.43 -2.41 -1.80
CA GLY A 430 -6.64 -1.87 -2.91
C GLY A 430 -5.49 -2.80 -3.31
N MET A 431 -4.80 -3.41 -2.34
CA MET A 431 -3.77 -4.41 -2.61
C MET A 431 -4.33 -5.59 -3.42
N ILE A 432 -5.50 -6.12 -3.06
CA ILE A 432 -6.16 -7.22 -3.77
C ILE A 432 -6.60 -6.81 -5.18
N TYR A 433 -7.09 -5.58 -5.38
CA TYR A 433 -7.34 -5.05 -6.73
C TYR A 433 -6.05 -5.05 -7.57
N GLY A 434 -4.94 -4.56 -6.99
CA GLY A 434 -3.63 -4.60 -7.66
C GLY A 434 -3.21 -6.01 -8.06
N ALA A 435 -3.38 -6.98 -7.15
CA ALA A 435 -3.10 -8.39 -7.40
C ALA A 435 -3.97 -8.95 -8.53
N ALA A 436 -5.29 -8.72 -8.47
CA ALA A 436 -6.25 -9.25 -9.43
C ALA A 436 -6.04 -8.66 -10.84
N PHE A 437 -5.89 -7.33 -10.95
CA PHE A 437 -5.87 -6.64 -12.25
C PHE A 437 -4.51 -6.66 -12.93
N SER A 438 -3.41 -6.91 -12.19
CA SER A 438 -2.09 -7.13 -12.75
C SER A 438 -1.82 -8.59 -13.14
N TRP A 439 -2.69 -9.52 -12.71
CA TRP A 439 -2.53 -10.93 -13.01
C TRP A 439 -2.90 -11.26 -14.45
N ASN A 440 -4.14 -10.93 -14.86
CA ASN A 440 -4.58 -11.10 -16.23
C ASN A 440 -5.73 -10.13 -16.58
N GLY A 441 -6.16 -10.12 -17.86
CA GLY A 441 -7.20 -9.24 -18.36
C GLY A 441 -8.64 -9.56 -17.91
N ASN A 442 -8.86 -10.63 -17.15
CA ASN A 442 -10.20 -11.01 -16.65
C ASN A 442 -10.57 -10.19 -15.41
N ILE A 443 -10.93 -8.95 -15.62
CA ILE A 443 -11.25 -8.00 -14.53
C ILE A 443 -12.73 -8.07 -14.17
N PRO A 444 -13.10 -8.54 -12.96
CA PRO A 444 -14.49 -8.53 -12.50
C PRO A 444 -15.02 -7.10 -12.34
N SER A 445 -16.34 -6.93 -12.41
CA SER A 445 -16.98 -5.67 -12.06
C SER A 445 -16.71 -5.27 -10.61
N PHE A 446 -16.91 -3.98 -10.28
CA PHE A 446 -16.71 -3.46 -8.92
C PHE A 446 -17.51 -4.26 -7.87
N ASP A 447 -18.79 -4.49 -8.13
CA ASP A 447 -19.63 -5.23 -7.19
C ASP A 447 -19.24 -6.71 -7.07
N GLU A 448 -18.79 -7.32 -8.16
CA GLU A 448 -18.41 -8.73 -8.18
C GLU A 448 -17.12 -8.96 -7.40
N ILE A 449 -16.07 -8.18 -7.64
CA ILE A 449 -14.81 -8.36 -6.92
C ILE A 449 -14.97 -8.02 -5.43
N ASN A 450 -15.81 -7.04 -5.08
CA ASN A 450 -16.08 -6.71 -3.67
C ASN A 450 -16.79 -7.83 -2.93
N ARG A 451 -17.72 -8.54 -3.58
CA ARG A 451 -18.32 -9.77 -3.03
C ARG A 451 -17.28 -10.87 -2.83
N GLN A 452 -16.43 -11.08 -3.85
CA GLN A 452 -15.36 -12.08 -3.77
C GLN A 452 -14.37 -11.77 -2.64
N ILE A 453 -13.94 -10.51 -2.49
CA ILE A 453 -13.05 -10.07 -1.40
C ILE A 453 -13.74 -10.24 -0.04
N SER A 454 -15.01 -9.83 0.08
CA SER A 454 -15.78 -10.03 1.32
C SER A 454 -15.79 -11.49 1.74
N ARG A 455 -15.98 -12.40 0.79
CA ARG A 455 -15.98 -13.85 1.03
C ARG A 455 -14.60 -14.39 1.38
N LEU A 456 -13.58 -14.12 0.56
CA LEU A 456 -12.25 -14.76 0.67
C LEU A 456 -11.38 -14.10 1.74
N GLU A 457 -11.31 -12.76 1.79
CA GLU A 457 -10.45 -12.06 2.74
C GLU A 457 -11.11 -11.92 4.12
N PHE A 458 -12.36 -11.51 4.16
CA PHE A 458 -13.06 -11.25 5.42
C PHE A 458 -13.85 -12.45 5.95
N GLY A 459 -14.06 -13.48 5.12
CA GLY A 459 -14.87 -14.65 5.48
C GLY A 459 -16.33 -14.29 5.74
N ASP A 460 -16.82 -13.25 5.07
CA ASP A 460 -18.19 -12.78 5.20
C ASP A 460 -19.13 -13.65 4.35
N GLU A 461 -20.03 -14.37 5.02
CA GLU A 461 -20.98 -15.26 4.38
C GLU A 461 -22.05 -14.53 3.56
N GLU A 462 -22.35 -13.27 3.88
CA GLU A 462 -23.27 -12.42 3.14
C GLU A 462 -22.62 -11.64 1.98
N GLU A 463 -21.28 -11.69 1.86
CA GLU A 463 -20.49 -11.08 0.78
C GLU A 463 -20.67 -9.53 0.67
N ARG A 464 -20.90 -8.84 1.80
CA ARG A 464 -21.27 -7.42 1.86
C ARG A 464 -20.22 -6.53 2.52
N PHE A 465 -19.27 -7.08 3.26
CA PHE A 465 -18.34 -6.32 4.11
C PHE A 465 -17.62 -5.20 3.36
N VAL A 466 -17.06 -5.50 2.19
CA VAL A 466 -16.34 -4.49 1.39
C VAL A 466 -17.30 -3.43 0.81
N SER A 467 -18.52 -3.81 0.43
CA SER A 467 -19.52 -2.85 -0.04
C SER A 467 -19.98 -1.89 1.07
N ILE A 468 -20.10 -2.38 2.31
CA ILE A 468 -20.34 -1.54 3.48
C ILE A 468 -19.17 -0.55 3.66
N ALA A 469 -17.92 -1.03 3.63
CA ALA A 469 -16.72 -0.20 3.75
C ALA A 469 -16.63 0.86 2.65
N ALA A 470 -16.92 0.50 1.40
CA ALA A 470 -16.91 1.40 0.25
C ALA A 470 -17.91 2.56 0.38
N SER A 471 -19.01 2.37 1.11
CA SER A 471 -20.02 3.40 1.31
C SER A 471 -19.63 4.51 2.30
N VAL A 472 -18.60 4.30 3.11
CA VAL A 472 -18.19 5.24 4.18
C VAL A 472 -17.61 6.53 3.61
N ALA A 473 -16.66 6.42 2.68
CA ALA A 473 -15.92 7.58 2.18
C ALA A 473 -16.79 8.63 1.48
N ALA A 474 -17.91 8.22 0.89
CA ALA A 474 -18.89 9.12 0.27
C ALA A 474 -19.65 9.99 1.28
N GLN A 475 -19.57 9.67 2.57
CA GLN A 475 -20.26 10.41 3.63
C GLN A 475 -19.40 11.47 4.30
N LYS A 476 -18.15 11.66 3.88
CA LYS A 476 -17.30 12.73 4.40
C LYS A 476 -17.80 14.11 3.97
N ALA A 477 -17.67 15.09 4.87
CA ALA A 477 -18.00 16.49 4.61
C ALA A 477 -16.88 17.43 5.09
N PHE A 478 -16.32 17.20 6.26
CA PHE A 478 -15.14 17.88 6.78
C PHE A 478 -14.08 16.81 7.03
N ASP A 479 -13.17 16.62 6.08
CA ASP A 479 -12.22 15.53 6.13
C ASP A 479 -10.95 15.84 6.93
N TRP A 480 -10.08 14.85 7.07
CA TRP A 480 -8.83 14.95 7.81
C TRP A 480 -7.91 16.04 7.25
N GLU A 481 -7.78 16.16 5.93
CA GLU A 481 -6.93 17.17 5.30
C GLU A 481 -7.48 18.59 5.53
N THR A 482 -8.79 18.78 5.39
CA THR A 482 -9.45 20.06 5.68
C THR A 482 -9.22 20.49 7.12
N ALA A 483 -9.32 19.54 8.07
CA ALA A 483 -9.07 19.82 9.49
C ALA A 483 -7.61 20.25 9.75
N ILE A 484 -6.64 19.56 9.14
CA ILE A 484 -5.22 19.94 9.28
C ILE A 484 -4.97 21.33 8.70
N ARG A 485 -5.45 21.58 7.49
CA ARG A 485 -5.27 22.87 6.82
C ARG A 485 -5.93 24.02 7.56
N PHE A 486 -7.08 23.79 8.19
CA PHE A 486 -7.71 24.77 9.04
C PHE A 486 -6.86 25.10 10.27
N LYS A 487 -6.31 24.09 10.96
CA LYS A 487 -5.41 24.31 12.09
C LYS A 487 -4.15 25.06 11.69
N GLU A 488 -3.56 24.75 10.53
CA GLU A 488 -2.32 25.36 10.06
C GLU A 488 -2.48 26.77 9.46
N LEU A 489 -3.71 27.29 9.27
CA LEU A 489 -4.00 28.58 8.62
C LEU A 489 -3.22 29.76 9.17
N GLY A 490 -2.95 29.81 10.47
CA GLY A 490 -2.23 30.91 11.12
C GLY A 490 -0.82 30.54 11.57
N GLU A 491 -0.38 29.31 11.39
CA GLU A 491 0.88 28.80 11.93
C GLU A 491 2.05 29.00 10.95
N VAL A 492 1.81 28.81 9.65
CA VAL A 492 2.84 28.94 8.62
C VAL A 492 2.37 29.93 7.52
N PRO A 493 2.85 31.19 7.55
CA PRO A 493 2.39 32.23 6.64
C PRO A 493 2.51 31.88 5.14
N GLU A 494 3.54 31.11 4.77
CA GLU A 494 3.80 30.70 3.39
C GLU A 494 2.61 29.94 2.77
N PHE A 495 1.94 29.07 3.54
CA PHE A 495 0.85 28.23 3.05
C PHE A 495 -0.56 28.79 3.33
N THR A 496 -0.67 29.99 3.90
CA THR A 496 -1.97 30.56 4.30
C THR A 496 -2.95 30.63 3.13
N GLU A 497 -2.53 31.12 1.98
CA GLU A 497 -3.40 31.25 0.79
C GLU A 497 -3.72 29.88 0.17
N ASP A 498 -2.77 28.94 0.16
CA ASP A 498 -3.00 27.55 -0.27
C ASP A 498 -4.04 26.85 0.62
N HIS A 499 -3.94 27.01 1.94
CA HIS A 499 -4.91 26.49 2.88
C HIS A 499 -6.31 27.09 2.71
N LYS A 500 -6.41 28.42 2.55
CA LYS A 500 -7.69 29.09 2.30
C LYS A 500 -8.34 28.63 0.99
N ALA A 501 -7.55 28.49 -0.07
CA ALA A 501 -8.04 28.04 -1.36
C ALA A 501 -8.61 26.62 -1.25
N TYR A 502 -7.87 25.71 -0.64
CA TYR A 502 -8.31 24.34 -0.41
C TYR A 502 -9.61 24.26 0.42
N ILE A 503 -9.66 24.95 1.56
CA ILE A 503 -10.86 24.96 2.43
C ILE A 503 -12.05 25.53 1.67
N SER A 504 -11.86 26.60 0.89
CA SER A 504 -12.93 27.22 0.08
C SER A 504 -13.48 26.26 -0.98
N GLU A 505 -12.61 25.51 -1.65
CA GLU A 505 -12.99 24.50 -2.65
C GLU A 505 -13.85 23.39 -2.03
N HIS A 506 -13.51 22.94 -0.82
CA HIS A 506 -14.20 21.86 -0.12
C HIS A 506 -15.37 22.32 0.75
N MET A 507 -15.67 23.63 0.78
CA MET A 507 -16.79 24.17 1.57
C MET A 507 -18.15 23.60 1.14
N GLY A 508 -18.31 23.26 -0.14
CA GLY A 508 -19.51 22.64 -0.69
C GLY A 508 -19.76 21.21 -0.17
N ASP A 509 -18.72 20.53 0.29
CA ASP A 509 -18.83 19.16 0.83
C ASP A 509 -19.69 19.11 2.11
N MET A 510 -19.82 20.25 2.81
CA MET A 510 -20.66 20.40 3.97
C MET A 510 -22.18 20.40 3.66
N ASP A 511 -22.56 20.49 2.38
CA ASP A 511 -23.96 20.42 2.00
C ASP A 511 -24.51 19.01 2.25
N GLY A 512 -25.69 18.93 2.87
CA GLY A 512 -26.30 17.65 3.23
C GLY A 512 -25.59 16.87 4.35
N VAL A 513 -24.78 17.54 5.17
CA VAL A 513 -24.01 16.88 6.25
C VAL A 513 -24.87 16.08 7.23
N ASP A 514 -26.08 16.54 7.53
CA ASP A 514 -27.00 15.85 8.44
C ASP A 514 -27.47 14.50 7.84
N GLU A 515 -27.75 14.46 6.55
CA GLU A 515 -28.09 13.25 5.81
C GLU A 515 -26.90 12.28 5.72
N LYS A 516 -25.71 12.82 5.48
CA LYS A 516 -24.45 12.05 5.50
C LYS A 516 -24.24 11.39 6.87
N ASN A 517 -24.41 12.13 7.95
CA ASN A 517 -24.26 11.60 9.31
C ASN A 517 -25.32 10.53 9.63
N LYS A 518 -26.56 10.72 9.20
CA LYS A 518 -27.60 9.69 9.33
C LYS A 518 -27.22 8.42 8.57
N ARG A 519 -26.66 8.55 7.37
CA ARG A 519 -26.16 7.40 6.59
C ARG A 519 -25.01 6.69 7.29
N LEU A 520 -24.10 7.42 7.93
CA LEU A 520 -23.01 6.84 8.74
C LEU A 520 -23.53 6.03 9.94
N GLU A 521 -24.65 6.44 10.57
CA GLU A 521 -25.30 5.64 11.62
C GLU A 521 -25.85 4.31 11.07
N GLU A 522 -26.41 4.31 9.86
CA GLU A 522 -26.89 3.09 9.20
C GLU A 522 -25.70 2.18 8.87
N ILE A 523 -24.63 2.71 8.29
CA ILE A 523 -23.40 2.00 7.96
C ILE A 523 -22.78 1.38 9.23
N SER A 524 -22.75 2.12 10.34
CA SER A 524 -22.30 1.59 11.63
C SER A 524 -23.13 0.38 12.07
N ARG A 525 -24.46 0.43 11.94
CA ARG A 525 -25.35 -0.72 12.25
C ARG A 525 -25.08 -1.90 11.32
N ASP A 526 -24.82 -1.64 10.03
CA ASP A 526 -24.46 -2.68 9.06
C ASP A 526 -23.16 -3.41 9.45
N PHE A 527 -22.12 -2.66 9.89
CA PHE A 527 -20.89 -3.27 10.43
C PHE A 527 -21.13 -4.08 11.69
N TYR A 528 -21.91 -3.57 12.66
CA TYR A 528 -22.27 -4.36 13.85
C TYR A 528 -23.05 -5.63 13.47
N GLY A 529 -23.97 -5.53 12.51
CA GLY A 529 -24.72 -6.66 12.01
C GLY A 529 -23.86 -7.70 11.30
N SER A 530 -22.81 -7.30 10.60
CA SER A 530 -21.91 -8.21 9.86
C SER A 530 -21.10 -9.15 10.78
N ILE A 531 -20.90 -8.80 12.05
CA ILE A 531 -20.05 -9.57 12.99
C ILE A 531 -20.42 -11.07 13.05
N VAL A 532 -21.71 -11.39 13.00
CA VAL A 532 -22.18 -12.77 13.09
C VAL A 532 -21.90 -13.59 11.83
N HIS A 533 -21.71 -12.90 10.69
CA HIS A 533 -21.45 -13.51 9.38
C HIS A 533 -19.98 -13.64 9.05
N LEU A 534 -19.10 -13.01 9.86
CA LEU A 534 -17.65 -13.09 9.69
C LEU A 534 -17.09 -14.35 10.35
N LYS A 535 -16.08 -14.95 9.70
CA LYS A 535 -15.31 -16.04 10.32
C LYS A 535 -14.72 -15.61 11.65
N GLU A 536 -14.59 -16.57 12.56
CA GLU A 536 -13.80 -16.42 13.77
C GLU A 536 -12.37 -15.99 13.42
N GLY A 537 -11.79 -15.07 14.18
CA GLY A 537 -10.48 -14.46 13.85
C GLY A 537 -10.53 -13.30 12.84
N LYS A 538 -11.65 -13.06 12.15
CA LYS A 538 -11.87 -11.85 11.33
C LYS A 538 -12.75 -10.80 12.01
N ARG A 539 -13.47 -11.18 13.06
CA ARG A 539 -14.38 -10.30 13.82
C ARG A 539 -13.69 -9.11 14.46
N GLU A 540 -12.43 -9.26 14.86
CA GLU A 540 -11.61 -8.18 15.43
C GLU A 540 -11.36 -7.04 14.44
N LEU A 541 -11.42 -7.31 13.12
CA LEU A 541 -11.25 -6.30 12.08
C LEU A 541 -12.39 -5.28 12.05
N VAL A 542 -13.58 -5.59 12.61
CA VAL A 542 -14.73 -4.68 12.62
C VAL A 542 -14.45 -3.42 13.46
N LYS A 543 -13.71 -3.54 14.57
CA LYS A 543 -13.40 -2.42 15.45
C LYS A 543 -12.67 -1.25 14.75
N PRO A 544 -11.61 -1.46 13.95
CA PRO A 544 -11.01 -0.40 13.14
C PRO A 544 -11.98 0.28 12.16
N TYR A 545 -12.85 -0.49 11.48
CA TYR A 545 -13.85 0.07 10.56
C TYR A 545 -14.88 0.92 11.28
N LEU A 546 -15.39 0.48 12.43
CA LEU A 546 -16.29 1.27 13.27
C LEU A 546 -15.62 2.56 13.75
N ALA A 547 -14.35 2.50 14.16
CA ALA A 547 -13.60 3.69 14.56
C ALA A 547 -13.44 4.69 13.40
N ALA A 548 -13.31 4.22 12.17
CA ALA A 548 -13.25 5.08 10.99
C ALA A 548 -14.62 5.72 10.68
N VAL A 549 -15.72 4.98 10.80
CA VAL A 549 -17.09 5.52 10.66
C VAL A 549 -17.36 6.60 11.70
N ASP A 550 -17.00 6.33 12.97
CA ASP A 550 -17.13 7.31 14.05
C ASP A 550 -16.29 8.56 13.79
N ALA A 551 -15.05 8.40 13.28
CA ALA A 551 -14.19 9.52 12.93
C ALA A 551 -14.84 10.42 11.87
N VAL A 552 -15.33 9.83 10.76
CA VAL A 552 -16.00 10.60 9.70
C VAL A 552 -17.19 11.38 10.26
N ARG A 553 -18.03 10.75 11.09
CA ARG A 553 -19.18 11.41 11.73
C ARG A 553 -18.76 12.56 12.65
N LEU A 554 -17.76 12.34 13.52
CA LEU A 554 -17.27 13.35 14.44
C LEU A 554 -16.64 14.54 13.73
N PHE A 555 -15.89 14.29 12.65
CA PHE A 555 -15.30 15.36 11.84
C PHE A 555 -16.35 16.11 11.02
N ASN A 556 -17.41 15.47 10.55
CA ASN A 556 -18.56 16.15 9.95
C ASN A 556 -19.24 17.10 10.98
N GLU A 557 -19.46 16.66 12.23
CA GLU A 557 -19.99 17.52 13.29
C GLU A 557 -19.01 18.65 13.67
N LEU A 558 -17.70 18.37 13.72
CA LEU A 558 -16.66 19.37 13.88
C LEU A 558 -16.72 20.43 12.79
N GLY A 559 -16.86 20.00 11.52
CA GLY A 559 -17.00 20.88 10.37
C GLY A 559 -18.20 21.83 10.47
N LYS A 560 -19.33 21.38 11.05
CA LYS A 560 -20.48 22.27 11.32
C LYS A 560 -20.09 23.39 12.28
N VAL A 561 -19.38 23.08 13.37
CA VAL A 561 -18.95 24.11 14.34
C VAL A 561 -17.94 25.06 13.72
N VAL A 562 -16.91 24.54 13.05
CA VAL A 562 -15.87 25.35 12.40
C VAL A 562 -16.48 26.27 11.35
N THR A 563 -17.30 25.73 10.44
CA THR A 563 -17.85 26.53 9.34
C THR A 563 -18.94 27.50 9.78
N ALA A 564 -19.64 27.21 10.87
CA ALA A 564 -20.56 28.17 11.48
C ALA A 564 -19.82 29.34 12.13
N ARG A 565 -18.76 29.08 12.91
CA ARG A 565 -17.98 30.11 13.61
C ARG A 565 -17.18 31.00 12.65
N GLU A 566 -16.48 30.40 11.72
CA GLU A 566 -15.49 31.10 10.91
C GLU A 566 -16.05 31.63 9.57
N TYR A 567 -17.09 30.96 9.04
CA TYR A 567 -17.65 31.27 7.71
C TYR A 567 -19.15 31.60 7.73
N GLY A 568 -19.77 31.68 8.94
CA GLY A 568 -21.18 32.09 9.11
C GLY A 568 -22.20 31.11 8.50
N ARG A 569 -21.84 29.83 8.28
CA ARG A 569 -22.79 28.84 7.78
C ARG A 569 -23.84 28.48 8.85
N THR A 570 -25.01 28.12 8.39
CA THR A 570 -26.13 27.72 9.27
C THR A 570 -26.56 26.30 8.94
N TYR A 571 -26.91 25.52 9.97
CA TYR A 571 -27.32 24.12 9.86
C TYR A 571 -28.65 23.91 10.57
N SER A 572 -29.39 22.89 10.15
CA SER A 572 -30.69 22.51 10.76
C SER A 572 -30.52 22.04 12.20
N SER A 573 -29.38 21.45 12.52
CA SER A 573 -28.99 21.06 13.87
C SER A 573 -27.53 21.39 14.11
N MET A 574 -27.21 21.88 15.31
CA MET A 574 -25.83 22.13 15.74
C MET A 574 -25.48 21.19 16.89
N PRO A 575 -24.29 20.59 16.89
CA PRO A 575 -23.85 19.81 18.03
C PRO A 575 -23.57 20.71 19.22
N ASP A 576 -23.71 20.18 20.43
CA ASP A 576 -23.12 20.77 21.61
C ASP A 576 -21.59 20.67 21.52
N ALA A 577 -20.90 21.81 21.42
CA ALA A 577 -19.47 21.85 21.18
C ALA A 577 -18.64 21.20 22.32
N TRP A 578 -19.08 21.35 23.60
CA TRP A 578 -18.41 20.70 24.72
C TRP A 578 -18.54 19.18 24.67
N LYS A 579 -19.75 18.70 24.39
CA LYS A 579 -19.99 17.26 24.24
C LYS A 579 -19.25 16.68 23.05
N LEU A 580 -19.17 17.41 21.93
CA LEU A 580 -18.40 16.99 20.76
C LEU A 580 -16.89 16.88 21.10
N ALA A 581 -16.34 17.80 21.88
CA ALA A 581 -14.96 17.72 22.36
C ALA A 581 -14.73 16.43 23.18
N GLU A 582 -15.65 16.11 24.11
CA GLU A 582 -15.58 14.87 24.89
C GLU A 582 -15.65 13.61 24.00
N GLU A 583 -16.50 13.61 22.97
CA GLU A 583 -16.63 12.49 22.02
C GLU A 583 -15.36 12.31 21.18
N LEU A 584 -14.74 13.40 20.70
CA LEU A 584 -13.47 13.37 19.98
C LEU A 584 -12.32 12.82 20.84
N GLU A 585 -12.21 13.26 22.10
CA GLU A 585 -11.18 12.80 23.02
C GLU A 585 -11.38 11.32 23.42
N LYS A 586 -12.64 10.89 23.55
CA LYS A 586 -12.98 9.47 23.77
C LYS A 586 -12.65 8.62 22.55
N TRP A 587 -12.96 9.11 21.35
CA TRP A 587 -12.55 8.47 20.11
C TRP A 587 -11.02 8.34 20.04
N LEU A 588 -10.28 9.40 20.36
CA LEU A 588 -8.80 9.37 20.36
C LEU A 588 -8.25 8.31 21.33
N TYR A 589 -8.88 8.14 22.50
CA TYR A 589 -8.47 7.08 23.43
C TYR A 589 -8.52 5.70 22.78
N HIS A 590 -9.63 5.33 22.14
CA HIS A 590 -9.78 4.06 21.44
C HIS A 590 -8.93 3.96 20.19
N TYR A 591 -8.78 5.06 19.45
CA TYR A 591 -7.92 5.14 18.29
C TYR A 591 -6.46 4.80 18.63
N LYS A 592 -5.93 5.29 19.75
CA LYS A 592 -4.57 4.96 20.20
C LYS A 592 -4.36 3.47 20.44
N GLU A 593 -5.37 2.78 20.99
CA GLU A 593 -5.31 1.33 21.16
C GLU A 593 -5.24 0.60 19.80
N ILE A 594 -6.11 1.00 18.87
CA ILE A 594 -6.16 0.45 17.51
C ILE A 594 -4.85 0.73 16.77
N TYR A 595 -4.33 1.95 16.87
CA TYR A 595 -3.06 2.34 16.27
C TYR A 595 -1.92 1.44 16.76
N ARG A 596 -1.78 1.29 18.08
CA ARG A 596 -0.73 0.50 18.74
C ARG A 596 -0.85 -1.01 18.49
N SER A 597 -2.00 -1.51 18.06
CA SER A 597 -2.15 -2.94 17.76
C SER A 597 -1.28 -3.35 16.56
N VAL A 598 -1.10 -2.49 15.56
CA VAL A 598 -0.40 -2.78 14.31
C VAL A 598 0.83 -1.91 14.04
N SER A 599 1.01 -0.82 14.79
CA SER A 599 2.08 0.17 14.57
C SER A 599 2.92 0.38 15.82
N LYS A 600 4.15 0.86 15.62
CA LYS A 600 5.00 1.43 16.67
C LYS A 600 4.46 2.82 17.05
N GLU A 601 5.04 3.49 18.07
CA GLU A 601 4.57 4.83 18.48
C GLU A 601 4.70 5.88 17.35
N SER A 602 5.85 5.93 16.69
CA SER A 602 6.09 6.82 15.56
C SER A 602 5.55 8.24 15.77
N GLU A 603 4.77 8.78 14.84
CA GLU A 603 4.20 10.13 14.91
C GLU A 603 2.76 10.16 15.48
N LEU A 604 2.35 9.16 16.25
CA LEU A 604 1.03 9.15 16.92
C LEU A 604 0.79 10.43 17.75
N TYR A 605 1.84 11.01 18.33
CA TYR A 605 1.75 12.25 19.09
C TYR A 605 1.21 13.43 18.25
N ARG A 606 1.50 13.50 16.96
CA ARG A 606 0.98 14.57 16.08
C ARG A 606 -0.53 14.45 15.85
N ILE A 607 -1.04 13.23 15.74
CA ILE A 607 -2.49 12.99 15.68
C ILE A 607 -3.14 13.41 17.00
N GLN A 608 -2.49 13.10 18.13
CA GLN A 608 -2.96 13.53 19.45
C GLN A 608 -3.00 15.06 19.59
N GLU A 609 -1.94 15.75 19.16
CA GLU A 609 -1.86 17.23 19.17
C GLU A 609 -3.01 17.86 18.38
N LEU A 610 -3.33 17.33 17.19
CA LEU A 610 -4.44 17.82 16.39
C LEU A 610 -5.79 17.68 17.12
N ILE A 611 -6.07 16.49 17.65
CA ILE A 611 -7.35 16.23 18.34
C ILE A 611 -7.46 17.06 19.62
N VAL A 612 -6.37 17.21 20.40
CA VAL A 612 -6.35 18.06 21.59
C VAL A 612 -6.60 19.52 21.23
N TRP A 613 -5.95 20.02 20.16
CA TRP A 613 -6.18 21.38 19.68
C TRP A 613 -7.65 21.62 19.31
N TYR A 614 -8.31 20.67 18.62
CA TYR A 614 -9.73 20.76 18.33
C TYR A 614 -10.62 20.66 19.57
N GLY A 615 -10.25 19.84 20.55
CA GLY A 615 -10.93 19.80 21.84
C GLY A 615 -10.93 21.15 22.54
N ASP A 616 -9.80 21.85 22.55
CA ASP A 616 -9.66 23.21 23.09
C ASP A 616 -10.42 24.24 22.25
N TYR A 617 -10.32 24.19 20.91
CA TYR A 617 -11.07 25.05 20.00
C TYR A 617 -12.59 24.95 20.22
N LEU A 618 -13.12 23.75 20.39
CA LEU A 618 -14.55 23.53 20.66
C LEU A 618 -15.01 24.11 22.01
N ARG A 619 -14.11 24.16 23.00
CA ARG A 619 -14.38 24.71 24.34
C ARG A 619 -14.17 26.22 24.45
N MET A 620 -13.64 26.88 23.40
CA MET A 620 -13.55 28.34 23.43
C MET A 620 -14.95 28.96 23.60
N LYS A 621 -15.08 29.90 24.55
CA LYS A 621 -16.30 30.67 24.68
C LYS A 621 -16.38 31.62 23.50
N GLU A 622 -17.54 31.67 22.85
CA GLU A 622 -17.84 32.76 21.94
C GLU A 622 -17.75 34.06 22.74
N GLU A 623 -16.79 34.92 22.41
CA GLU A 623 -16.84 36.32 22.90
C GLU A 623 -18.10 36.91 22.29
N LYS A 624 -19.13 37.09 23.12
CA LYS A 624 -20.32 37.84 22.75
C LYS A 624 -19.87 39.30 22.55
N GLU A 625 -19.77 39.74 21.29
CA GLU A 625 -19.69 41.16 20.99
C GLU A 625 -20.88 41.94 21.59
#